data_08fca292971067f1007fee2ce3ef011c
#
_entry.id   08fca292971067f1007fee2ce3ef011c
#
_cell.length_a   1.000
_cell.length_b   1.000
_cell.length_c   1.000
_cell.angle_alpha   90.00
_cell.angle_beta   90.00
_cell.angle_gamma   90.00
#
_symmetry.space_group_name_H-M   'P 1'
#
loop_
_entity.id
_entity.type
_entity.pdbx_description
1 polymer ?
#
loop_
_entity_poly.entity_id
_entity_poly.type
_entity_poly.pdbx_seq_one_letter_code
_entity_poly.pdbx_strand_id
1 'polypeptide(L)'
;SNEEKKTFGIFTLGSLPVLLLGVWIATGGGGSFNTGCSVGWWQGWPLCQGSIIPDIMGNIAVFVAWIHRIAVLVVGIWLTKGYFDLKNRLNGEAKNLQLSFGIALLAFMLNILVGASYVILAAGDGFPELLSLAHLSFGTDVVLLLGIGYTICHLNE
;
A
#
# COMPACT_ATOMS: atom_id res chain seq x y z
N SER A 1 1.69 -6.38 25.28
CA SER A 1 1.87 -7.85 25.42
C SER A 1 2.53 -8.43 24.17
N ASN A 2 3.07 -9.63 24.29
CA ASN A 2 3.76 -10.34 23.20
C ASN A 2 2.87 -10.54 21.96
N GLU A 3 1.56 -10.65 22.12
CA GLU A 3 0.63 -10.83 21.00
C GLU A 3 0.47 -9.55 20.17
N GLU A 4 0.36 -8.38 20.80
CA GLU A 4 0.30 -7.10 20.07
C GLU A 4 1.62 -6.83 19.36
N LYS A 5 2.76 -7.05 20.01
CA LYS A 5 4.09 -6.93 19.41
C LYS A 5 4.22 -7.81 18.15
N LYS A 6 3.85 -9.09 18.27
CA LYS A 6 3.82 -10.01 17.13
C LYS A 6 2.91 -9.50 16.01
N THR A 7 1.72 -9.00 16.37
CA THR A 7 0.77 -8.43 15.41
C THR A 7 1.42 -7.28 14.63
N PHE A 8 1.92 -6.26 15.32
CA PHE A 8 2.56 -5.12 14.66
C PHE A 8 3.79 -5.53 13.83
N GLY A 9 4.63 -6.45 14.32
CA GLY A 9 5.79 -6.96 13.59
C GLY A 9 5.39 -7.63 12.28
N ILE A 10 4.37 -8.49 12.31
CA ILE A 10 3.87 -9.19 11.11
C ILE A 10 3.29 -8.19 10.10
N PHE A 11 2.51 -7.20 10.54
CA PHE A 11 1.94 -6.21 9.63
C PHE A 11 2.99 -5.25 9.07
N THR A 12 3.99 -4.85 9.85
CA THR A 12 5.14 -4.07 9.37
C THR A 12 5.89 -4.82 8.28
N LEU A 13 6.31 -6.05 8.56
CA LEU A 13 7.06 -6.87 7.61
C LEU A 13 6.24 -7.23 6.37
N GLY A 14 4.95 -7.51 6.53
CA GLY A 14 4.06 -7.85 5.42
C GLY A 14 3.71 -6.68 4.51
N SER A 15 3.83 -5.43 4.99
CA SER A 15 3.61 -4.23 4.18
C SER A 15 4.84 -3.84 3.34
N LEU A 16 6.05 -4.24 3.75
CA LEU A 16 7.30 -3.93 3.05
C LEU A 16 7.33 -4.37 1.58
N PRO A 17 6.93 -5.62 1.23
CA PRO A 17 6.93 -6.05 -0.17
C PRO A 17 6.09 -5.16 -1.09
N VAL A 18 4.94 -4.66 -0.61
CA VAL A 18 4.08 -3.75 -1.39
C VAL A 18 4.78 -2.42 -1.63
N LEU A 19 5.42 -1.86 -0.60
CA LEU A 19 6.22 -0.64 -0.72
C LEU A 19 7.37 -0.84 -1.72
N LEU A 20 8.12 -1.93 -1.61
CA LEU A 20 9.24 -2.24 -2.50
C LEU A 20 8.80 -2.45 -3.96
N LEU A 21 7.64 -3.09 -4.19
CA LEU A 21 7.05 -3.20 -5.52
C LEU A 21 6.70 -1.82 -6.08
N GLY A 22 6.13 -0.92 -5.27
CA GLY A 22 5.84 0.45 -5.66
C GLY A 22 7.10 1.23 -6.06
N VAL A 23 8.17 1.11 -5.28
CA VAL A 23 9.48 1.71 -5.61
C VAL A 23 10.02 1.14 -6.90
N TRP A 24 9.93 -0.18 -7.10
CA TRP A 24 10.39 -0.81 -8.34
C TRP A 24 9.60 -0.32 -9.56
N ILE A 25 8.29 -0.11 -9.44
CA ILE A 25 7.49 0.49 -10.53
C ILE A 25 7.97 1.90 -10.84
N ALA A 26 8.21 2.72 -9.82
CA ALA A 26 8.63 4.10 -9.99
C ALA A 26 10.02 4.25 -10.62
N THR A 27 10.94 3.31 -10.36
CA THR A 27 12.35 3.38 -10.79
C THR A 27 12.71 2.40 -11.90
N GLY A 28 11.96 1.33 -12.06
CA GLY A 28 12.22 0.25 -13.00
C GLY A 28 12.13 0.72 -14.46
N GLY A 29 13.05 0.23 -15.27
CA GLY A 29 13.09 0.57 -16.70
C GLY A 29 13.20 2.08 -16.99
N GLY A 30 13.85 2.87 -16.11
CA GLY A 30 13.91 4.32 -16.24
C GLY A 30 12.54 5.00 -16.08
N GLY A 31 11.63 4.43 -15.27
CA GLY A 31 10.28 4.94 -15.05
C GLY A 31 9.23 4.36 -16.01
N SER A 32 9.63 3.56 -17.00
CA SER A 32 8.68 2.98 -17.98
C SER A 32 7.69 2.00 -17.36
N PHE A 33 7.97 1.46 -16.17
CA PHE A 33 7.06 0.52 -15.47
C PHE A 33 5.80 1.21 -14.97
N ASN A 34 5.80 2.53 -14.79
CA ASN A 34 4.61 3.29 -14.44
C ASN A 34 3.48 3.14 -15.47
N THR A 35 3.81 2.94 -16.73
CA THR A 35 2.83 2.75 -17.83
C THR A 35 2.46 1.28 -18.07
N GLY A 36 3.00 0.35 -17.31
CA GLY A 36 2.77 -1.08 -17.53
C GLY A 36 1.29 -1.46 -17.61
N CYS A 37 0.48 -0.97 -16.69
CA CYS A 37 -0.96 -1.17 -16.71
C CYS A 37 -1.74 -0.15 -17.56
N SER A 38 -1.07 0.67 -18.39
CA SER A 38 -1.67 1.81 -19.06
C SER A 38 -2.06 2.94 -18.08
N VAL A 39 -2.69 3.99 -18.57
CA VAL A 39 -3.12 5.18 -17.81
C VAL A 39 -4.59 5.49 -18.09
N GLY A 40 -5.19 6.34 -17.25
CA GLY A 40 -6.56 6.78 -17.40
C GLY A 40 -7.59 5.85 -16.80
N TRP A 41 -8.85 6.33 -16.80
CA TRP A 41 -9.98 5.60 -16.26
C TRP A 41 -10.33 4.40 -17.13
N TRP A 42 -10.61 3.26 -16.53
CA TRP A 42 -10.90 1.94 -17.10
C TRP A 42 -9.72 1.26 -17.83
N GLN A 43 -8.86 2.01 -18.53
CA GLN A 43 -7.68 1.42 -19.19
C GLN A 43 -6.56 1.19 -18.16
N GLY A 44 -6.27 2.21 -17.35
CA GLY A 44 -5.20 2.18 -16.37
C GLY A 44 -5.68 1.87 -14.94
N TRP A 45 -6.87 2.29 -14.56
CA TRP A 45 -7.45 2.04 -13.24
C TRP A 45 -8.99 2.01 -13.32
N PRO A 46 -9.70 1.11 -12.63
CA PRO A 46 -9.20 0.04 -11.74
C PRO A 46 -8.60 -1.16 -12.49
N LEU A 47 -8.79 -1.22 -13.81
CA LEU A 47 -8.29 -2.30 -14.66
C LEU A 47 -6.80 -2.11 -15.01
N CYS A 48 -6.21 -3.13 -15.62
CA CYS A 48 -4.85 -3.08 -16.17
C CYS A 48 -4.95 -3.39 -17.68
N GLN A 49 -4.60 -2.42 -18.51
CA GLN A 49 -4.80 -2.50 -19.97
C GLN A 49 -6.27 -2.81 -20.36
N GLY A 50 -7.22 -2.24 -19.60
CA GLY A 50 -8.65 -2.46 -19.83
C GLY A 50 -9.16 -3.83 -19.37
N SER A 51 -8.36 -4.65 -18.69
CA SER A 51 -8.71 -6.00 -18.24
C SER A 51 -8.42 -6.21 -16.75
N ILE A 52 -9.19 -7.09 -16.09
CA ILE A 52 -8.89 -7.54 -14.72
C ILE A 52 -7.62 -8.41 -14.72
N ILE A 53 -7.48 -9.27 -15.72
CA ILE A 53 -6.30 -10.11 -15.93
C ILE A 53 -5.69 -9.69 -17.27
N PRO A 54 -4.66 -8.82 -17.26
CA PRO A 54 -4.01 -8.39 -18.49
C PRO A 54 -3.14 -9.50 -19.08
N ASP A 55 -2.72 -9.34 -20.33
CA ASP A 55 -1.68 -10.20 -20.90
C ASP A 55 -0.32 -9.83 -20.30
N ILE A 56 0.13 -10.66 -19.37
CA ILE A 56 1.41 -10.50 -18.65
C ILE A 56 2.58 -11.21 -19.36
N MET A 57 2.29 -11.98 -20.44
CA MET A 57 3.30 -12.79 -21.11
C MET A 57 4.28 -11.90 -21.89
N GLY A 58 5.54 -11.97 -21.49
CA GLY A 58 6.63 -11.24 -22.17
C GLY A 58 6.74 -9.75 -21.82
N ASN A 59 5.90 -9.22 -20.95
CA ASN A 59 5.98 -7.81 -20.53
C ASN A 59 6.10 -7.66 -19.01
N ILE A 60 7.34 -7.52 -18.55
CA ILE A 60 7.66 -7.37 -17.12
C ILE A 60 7.01 -6.13 -16.49
N ALA A 61 6.85 -5.02 -17.24
CA ALA A 61 6.22 -3.80 -16.72
C ALA A 61 4.74 -4.03 -16.41
N VAL A 62 4.03 -4.75 -17.30
CA VAL A 62 2.62 -5.13 -17.06
C VAL A 62 2.53 -6.06 -15.85
N PHE A 63 3.38 -7.08 -15.80
CA PHE A 63 3.39 -8.04 -14.69
C PHE A 63 3.61 -7.35 -13.34
N VAL A 64 4.66 -6.52 -13.23
CA VAL A 64 5.00 -5.84 -11.96
C VAL A 64 3.92 -4.84 -11.54
N ALA A 65 3.37 -4.07 -12.47
CA ALA A 65 2.29 -3.13 -12.18
C ALA A 65 0.99 -3.86 -11.76
N TRP A 66 0.67 -4.97 -12.40
CA TRP A 66 -0.50 -5.78 -12.05
C TRP A 66 -0.35 -6.47 -10.70
N ILE A 67 0.79 -7.14 -10.43
CA ILE A 67 1.02 -7.83 -9.16
C ILE A 67 1.05 -6.85 -7.98
N HIS A 68 1.57 -5.62 -8.18
CA HIS A 68 1.50 -4.57 -7.16
C HIS A 68 0.04 -4.28 -6.75
N ARG A 69 -0.88 -4.15 -7.69
CA ARG A 69 -2.30 -3.89 -7.42
C ARG A 69 -2.97 -5.04 -6.68
N ILE A 70 -2.66 -6.27 -7.05
CA ILE A 70 -3.14 -7.46 -6.34
C ILE A 70 -2.59 -7.47 -4.91
N ALA A 71 -1.29 -7.18 -4.73
CA ALA A 71 -0.67 -7.10 -3.41
C ALA A 71 -1.29 -5.98 -2.54
N VAL A 72 -1.58 -4.80 -3.12
CA VAL A 72 -2.29 -3.71 -2.44
C VAL A 72 -3.67 -4.17 -1.98
N LEU A 73 -4.44 -4.84 -2.83
CA LEU A 73 -5.77 -5.36 -2.46
C LEU A 73 -5.67 -6.38 -1.30
N VAL A 74 -4.78 -7.35 -1.42
CA VAL A 74 -4.59 -8.40 -0.40
C VAL A 74 -4.14 -7.80 0.94
N VAL A 75 -3.14 -6.92 0.91
CA VAL A 75 -2.65 -6.25 2.13
C VAL A 75 -3.70 -5.31 2.71
N GLY A 76 -4.49 -4.62 1.88
CA GLY A 76 -5.59 -3.78 2.34
C GLY A 76 -6.66 -4.55 3.12
N ILE A 77 -7.09 -5.69 2.59
CA ILE A 77 -8.03 -6.59 3.29
C ILE A 77 -7.41 -7.10 4.59
N TRP A 78 -6.16 -7.50 4.54
CA TRP A 78 -5.44 -8.02 5.69
C TRP A 78 -5.24 -6.97 6.80
N LEU A 79 -4.82 -5.74 6.46
CA LEU A 79 -4.71 -4.62 7.41
C LEU A 79 -6.07 -4.28 8.02
N THR A 80 -7.13 -4.24 7.21
CA THR A 80 -8.49 -3.94 7.69
C THR A 80 -8.94 -4.99 8.71
N LYS A 81 -8.77 -6.27 8.38
CA LYS A 81 -9.07 -7.37 9.31
C LYS A 81 -8.23 -7.26 10.58
N GLY A 82 -6.92 -7.04 10.45
CA GLY A 82 -5.99 -6.90 11.58
C GLY A 82 -6.37 -5.77 12.51
N TYR A 83 -6.82 -4.63 11.99
CA TYR A 83 -7.30 -3.51 12.80
C TYR A 83 -8.51 -3.89 13.64
N PHE A 84 -9.52 -4.52 13.03
CA PHE A 84 -10.72 -4.92 13.76
C PHE A 84 -10.43 -6.04 14.79
N ASP A 85 -9.60 -7.00 14.46
CA ASP A 85 -9.15 -8.04 15.38
C ASP A 85 -8.41 -7.45 16.58
N LEU A 86 -7.50 -6.49 16.35
CA LEU A 86 -6.78 -5.79 17.40
C LEU A 86 -7.72 -4.95 18.27
N LYS A 87 -8.62 -4.19 17.65
CA LYS A 87 -9.62 -3.37 18.37
C LYS A 87 -10.50 -4.22 19.28
N ASN A 88 -10.97 -5.36 18.80
CA ASN A 88 -11.81 -6.27 19.58
C ASN A 88 -11.03 -6.91 20.76
N ARG A 89 -9.77 -7.29 20.55
CA ARG A 89 -8.91 -7.85 21.61
C ARG A 89 -8.59 -6.85 22.70
N LEU A 90 -8.28 -5.62 22.34
CA LEU A 90 -7.90 -4.58 23.30
C LEU A 90 -9.09 -3.97 24.04
N ASN A 91 -10.32 -4.15 23.54
CA ASN A 91 -11.58 -3.72 24.18
C ASN A 91 -11.51 -2.31 24.84
N GLY A 92 -10.86 -1.35 24.15
CA GLY A 92 -10.67 0.02 24.64
C GLY A 92 -9.44 0.26 25.51
N GLU A 93 -8.71 -0.78 25.89
CA GLU A 93 -7.37 -0.66 26.48
C GLU A 93 -6.33 -0.34 25.40
N ALA A 94 -5.17 0.15 25.82
CA ALA A 94 -4.04 0.48 24.94
C ALA A 94 -4.44 1.36 23.73
N LYS A 95 -5.15 2.47 23.98
CA LYS A 95 -5.67 3.39 22.96
C LYS A 95 -4.60 3.86 21.98
N ASN A 96 -3.36 4.04 22.43
CA ASN A 96 -2.26 4.47 21.57
C ASN A 96 -1.93 3.43 20.50
N LEU A 97 -2.02 2.13 20.81
CA LEU A 97 -1.81 1.06 19.85
C LEU A 97 -2.95 1.00 18.82
N GLN A 98 -4.20 1.14 19.28
CA GLN A 98 -5.36 1.21 18.38
C GLN A 98 -5.26 2.41 17.46
N LEU A 99 -4.85 3.57 18.00
CA LEU A 99 -4.68 4.80 17.24
C LEU A 99 -3.58 4.65 16.18
N SER A 100 -2.41 4.14 16.56
CA SER A 100 -1.28 3.91 15.65
C SER A 100 -1.69 3.02 14.46
N PHE A 101 -2.35 1.89 14.74
CA PHE A 101 -2.82 1.00 13.68
C PHE A 101 -3.93 1.64 12.82
N GLY A 102 -4.85 2.37 13.47
CA GLY A 102 -5.94 3.07 12.78
C GLY A 102 -5.44 4.16 11.82
N ILE A 103 -4.43 4.93 12.24
CA ILE A 103 -3.79 5.94 11.39
C ILE A 103 -3.02 5.26 10.24
N ALA A 104 -2.33 4.15 10.50
CA ALA A 104 -1.66 3.37 9.45
C ALA A 104 -2.66 2.85 8.40
N LEU A 105 -3.81 2.33 8.82
CA LEU A 105 -4.88 1.88 7.92
C LEU A 105 -5.46 3.06 7.13
N LEU A 106 -5.70 4.21 7.76
CA LEU A 106 -6.16 5.41 7.07
C LEU A 106 -5.14 5.90 6.03
N ALA A 107 -3.86 5.96 6.39
CA ALA A 107 -2.78 6.30 5.46
C ALA A 107 -2.74 5.33 4.27
N PHE A 108 -2.94 4.03 4.51
CA PHE A 108 -3.01 3.03 3.44
C PHE A 108 -4.20 3.28 2.49
N MET A 109 -5.39 3.58 3.03
CA MET A 109 -6.56 3.88 2.21
C MET A 109 -6.38 5.16 1.39
N LEU A 110 -5.83 6.22 1.99
CA LEU A 110 -5.47 7.45 1.29
C LEU A 110 -4.43 7.19 0.20
N ASN A 111 -3.46 6.32 0.46
CA ASN A 111 -2.46 5.92 -0.52
C ASN A 111 -3.06 5.24 -1.75
N ILE A 112 -4.08 4.38 -1.57
CA ILE A 112 -4.82 3.78 -2.70
C ILE A 112 -5.50 4.87 -3.54
N LEU A 113 -6.16 5.85 -2.90
CA LEU A 113 -6.84 6.93 -3.60
C LEU A 113 -5.85 7.83 -4.37
N VAL A 114 -4.73 8.16 -3.76
CA VAL A 114 -3.66 8.94 -4.41
C VAL A 114 -3.06 8.16 -5.58
N GLY A 115 -2.79 6.87 -5.41
CA GLY A 115 -2.28 6.01 -6.48
C GLY A 115 -3.26 5.87 -7.64
N ALA A 116 -4.56 5.74 -7.36
CA ALA A 116 -5.60 5.72 -8.38
C ALA A 116 -5.64 7.06 -9.15
N SER A 117 -5.65 8.19 -8.42
CA SER A 117 -5.64 9.52 -9.01
C SER A 117 -4.39 9.76 -9.88
N TYR A 118 -3.23 9.30 -9.42
CA TYR A 118 -1.96 9.36 -10.13
C TYR A 118 -2.05 8.69 -11.51
N VAL A 119 -2.62 7.48 -11.57
CA VAL A 119 -2.79 6.73 -12.83
C VAL A 119 -3.87 7.36 -13.73
N ILE A 120 -4.98 7.82 -13.15
CA ILE A 120 -6.09 8.40 -13.91
C ILE A 120 -5.67 9.70 -14.58
N LEU A 121 -5.00 10.59 -13.83
CA LEU A 121 -4.61 11.92 -14.31
C LEU A 121 -3.42 11.88 -15.26
N ALA A 122 -2.63 10.81 -15.25
CA ALA A 122 -1.52 10.61 -16.18
C ALA A 122 -1.95 10.44 -17.65
N ALA A 123 -3.24 10.26 -17.94
CA ALA A 123 -3.75 10.13 -19.31
C ALA A 123 -3.64 11.43 -20.16
N GLY A 124 -3.43 12.58 -19.53
CA GLY A 124 -3.25 13.87 -20.19
C GLY A 124 -1.77 14.23 -20.39
N ASP A 125 -1.21 14.92 -19.41
CA ASP A 125 0.09 15.56 -19.48
C ASP A 125 1.24 14.73 -18.88
N GLY A 126 1.03 13.44 -18.68
CA GLY A 126 1.98 12.55 -18.00
C GLY A 126 1.72 12.44 -16.49
N PHE A 127 2.60 11.73 -15.80
CA PHE A 127 2.42 11.44 -14.38
C PHE A 127 2.62 12.67 -13.49
N PRO A 128 1.63 13.07 -12.67
CA PRO A 128 1.75 14.23 -11.79
C PRO A 128 2.78 13.98 -10.67
N GLU A 129 3.87 14.75 -10.63
CA GLU A 129 4.97 14.57 -9.66
C GLU A 129 4.50 14.66 -8.21
N LEU A 130 3.61 15.62 -7.90
CA LEU A 130 3.07 15.80 -6.56
C LEU A 130 2.31 14.56 -6.06
N LEU A 131 1.52 13.93 -6.92
CA LEU A 131 0.81 12.70 -6.58
C LEU A 131 1.75 11.51 -6.43
N SER A 132 2.83 11.47 -7.23
CA SER A 132 3.89 10.46 -7.08
C SER A 132 4.56 10.57 -5.71
N LEU A 133 4.94 11.78 -5.31
CA LEU A 133 5.54 12.03 -3.99
C LEU A 133 4.57 11.71 -2.86
N ALA A 134 3.32 12.13 -2.96
CA ALA A 134 2.28 11.83 -1.96
C ALA A 134 2.04 10.32 -1.84
N HIS A 135 1.98 9.60 -2.97
CA HIS A 135 1.82 8.15 -2.97
C HIS A 135 2.98 7.45 -2.26
N LEU A 136 4.22 7.85 -2.54
CA LEU A 136 5.39 7.31 -1.86
C LEU A 136 5.39 7.64 -0.36
N SER A 137 5.05 8.87 0.02
CA SER A 137 4.99 9.30 1.42
C SER A 137 3.97 8.49 2.21
N PHE A 138 2.72 8.41 1.76
CA PHE A 138 1.69 7.61 2.45
C PHE A 138 2.07 6.12 2.54
N GLY A 139 2.69 5.55 1.50
CA GLY A 139 3.18 4.17 1.54
C GLY A 139 4.25 3.97 2.62
N THR A 140 5.16 4.93 2.77
CA THR A 140 6.20 4.91 3.81
C THR A 140 5.60 5.10 5.20
N ASP A 141 4.64 6.02 5.35
CA ASP A 141 3.96 6.29 6.63
C ASP A 141 3.26 5.06 7.18
N VAL A 142 2.67 4.21 6.34
CA VAL A 142 2.07 2.94 6.77
C VAL A 142 3.09 2.07 7.50
N VAL A 143 4.26 1.86 6.90
CA VAL A 143 5.32 1.03 7.48
C VAL A 143 5.87 1.65 8.75
N LEU A 144 6.08 2.98 8.76
CA LEU A 144 6.57 3.71 9.94
C LEU A 144 5.58 3.62 11.11
N LEU A 145 4.30 3.85 10.90
CA LEU A 145 3.27 3.83 11.94
C LEU A 145 3.09 2.43 12.54
N LEU A 146 3.15 1.39 11.71
CA LEU A 146 3.14 0.02 12.20
C LEU A 146 4.42 -0.31 12.98
N GLY A 147 5.58 0.16 12.53
CA GLY A 147 6.86 0.03 13.22
C GLY A 147 6.89 0.76 14.57
N ILE A 148 6.29 1.96 14.65
CA ILE A 148 6.12 2.70 15.90
C ILE A 148 5.25 1.88 16.87
N GLY A 149 4.13 1.31 16.41
CA GLY A 149 3.30 0.44 17.23
C GLY A 149 4.07 -0.77 17.77
N TYR A 150 4.90 -1.40 16.95
CA TYR A 150 5.80 -2.47 17.37
C TYR A 150 6.75 -2.02 18.48
N THR A 151 7.37 -0.84 18.31
CA THR A 151 8.31 -0.27 19.28
C THR A 151 7.63 0.05 20.61
N ILE A 152 6.43 0.63 20.58
CA ILE A 152 5.62 0.91 21.80
C ILE A 152 5.35 -0.40 22.55
N CYS A 153 4.99 -1.47 21.86
CA CYS A 153 4.79 -2.78 22.48
C CYS A 153 6.07 -3.31 23.13
N HIS A 154 7.23 -3.08 22.50
CA HIS A 154 8.52 -3.55 23.02
C HIS A 154 8.99 -2.79 24.26
N LEU A 155 8.74 -1.47 24.31
CA LEU A 155 9.16 -0.63 25.44
C LEU A 155 8.30 -0.81 26.70
N ASN A 156 7.10 -1.40 26.56
CA ASN A 156 6.17 -1.64 27.67
C ASN A 156 6.28 -3.07 28.26
N GLU A 157 7.27 -3.83 27.87
CA GLU A 157 7.66 -5.12 28.46
C GLU A 157 8.68 -4.92 29.58
#